data_cb64eafb51cc351231366499299a5b04
#
_entry.id   cb64eafb51cc351231366499299a5b04
#
_cell.length_a   1.000
_cell.length_b   1.000
_cell.length_c   1.000
_cell.angle_alpha   90.00
_cell.angle_beta   90.00
_cell.angle_gamma   90.00
#
_symmetry.space_group_name_H-M   'P 1'
#
loop_
_entity.id
_entity.type
_entity.pdbx_description
1 polymer ?
#
loop_
_entity_poly.entity_id
_entity_poly.type
_entity_poly.pdbx_seq_one_letter_code
_entity_poly.pdbx_strand_id
1 'polypeptide(L)'
;MIETLIALGAEVRWSSCNIFSTQDQAAAAMAKAGVPVFAWKGETEEEYIWCVEQTIFWPDQKPLNMILDDGGDLTNLVHEKYPELLPGIYGVSEETTTGVHNLYKMQKSGKLGLAAINVNDSVTKSKFDNLYGCRESLVDGIKRATDVMLAGKTAICAGFGDVGKGSAMSLKAFGCRVIVTEIDPINALQV
;
A
#
# COMPACT_ATOMS: atom_id res chain seq x y z
N MET A 1 -7.74 5.99 10.35
CA MET A 1 -7.79 6.90 9.20
C MET A 1 -9.22 7.12 8.69
N ILE A 2 -9.98 6.08 8.29
CA ILE A 2 -11.37 6.21 7.78
C ILE A 2 -12.25 7.00 8.74
N GLU A 3 -12.33 6.62 10.01
CA GLU A 3 -13.11 7.34 11.04
C GLU A 3 -12.69 8.81 11.19
N THR A 4 -11.38 9.08 11.09
CA THR A 4 -10.87 10.46 11.15
C THR A 4 -11.33 11.30 9.96
N LEU A 5 -11.28 10.73 8.75
CA LEU A 5 -11.75 11.42 7.54
C LEU A 5 -13.25 11.71 7.62
N ILE A 6 -14.04 10.75 8.07
CA ILE A 6 -15.50 10.92 8.28
C ILE A 6 -15.77 12.00 9.33
N ALA A 7 -15.04 12.01 10.44
CA ALA A 7 -15.17 13.04 11.47
C ALA A 7 -14.79 14.45 10.96
N LEU A 8 -13.94 14.54 9.95
CA LEU A 8 -13.60 15.78 9.24
C LEU A 8 -14.61 16.17 8.15
N GLY A 9 -15.66 15.39 7.94
CA GLY A 9 -16.72 15.67 6.98
C GLY A 9 -16.56 15.01 5.60
N ALA A 10 -15.61 14.08 5.44
CA ALA A 10 -15.45 13.34 4.19
C ALA A 10 -16.47 12.21 4.07
N GLU A 11 -16.97 11.99 2.87
CA GLU A 11 -17.65 10.76 2.49
C GLU A 11 -16.59 9.75 1.99
N VAL A 12 -16.54 8.59 2.61
CA VAL A 12 -15.49 7.59 2.34
C VAL A 12 -16.09 6.31 1.79
N ARG A 13 -15.50 5.79 0.72
CA ARG A 13 -15.70 4.43 0.19
C ARG A 13 -14.35 3.72 0.20
N TRP A 14 -14.31 2.48 0.60
CA TRP A 14 -13.06 1.77 0.82
C TRP A 14 -13.02 0.41 0.11
N SER A 15 -11.90 0.13 -0.54
CA SER A 15 -11.51 -1.20 -1.02
C SER A 15 -10.11 -1.55 -0.51
N SER A 16 -9.73 -2.81 -0.63
CA SER A 16 -8.35 -3.24 -0.33
C SER A 16 -7.36 -2.75 -1.39
N CYS A 17 -6.09 -2.70 -1.04
CA CYS A 17 -4.99 -2.37 -1.97
C CYS A 17 -4.46 -3.59 -2.73
N ASN A 18 -4.90 -4.80 -2.40
CA ASN A 18 -4.61 -6.05 -3.10
C ASN A 18 -5.49 -7.19 -2.60
N ILE A 19 -5.47 -8.34 -3.28
CA ILE A 19 -6.29 -9.52 -2.94
C ILE A 19 -5.88 -10.23 -1.64
N PHE A 20 -4.75 -9.88 -1.02
CA PHE A 20 -4.19 -10.61 0.13
C PHE A 20 -4.39 -9.92 1.47
N SER A 21 -4.45 -8.59 1.52
CA SER A 21 -4.27 -7.82 2.76
C SER A 21 -5.52 -7.66 3.61
N THR A 22 -6.72 -7.90 3.07
CA THR A 22 -7.96 -7.72 3.82
C THR A 22 -8.03 -8.66 5.03
N GLN A 23 -8.43 -8.09 6.16
CA GLN A 23 -8.84 -8.81 7.36
C GLN A 23 -10.36 -8.67 7.50
N ASP A 24 -11.10 -9.78 7.34
CA ASP A 24 -12.56 -9.77 7.28
C ASP A 24 -13.21 -9.15 8.50
N GLN A 25 -12.64 -9.39 9.70
CA GLN A 25 -13.16 -8.78 10.92
C GLN A 25 -13.03 -7.26 10.93
N ALA A 26 -11.95 -6.71 10.34
CA ALA A 26 -11.76 -5.26 10.21
C ALA A 26 -12.71 -4.66 9.17
N ALA A 27 -12.84 -5.30 8.01
CA ALA A 27 -13.79 -4.92 6.97
C ALA A 27 -15.23 -4.93 7.49
N ALA A 28 -15.63 -6.00 8.18
CA ALA A 28 -16.95 -6.14 8.80
C ALA A 28 -17.20 -5.08 9.88
N ALA A 29 -16.19 -4.72 10.68
CA ALA A 29 -16.31 -3.68 11.69
C ALA A 29 -16.57 -2.31 11.06
N MET A 30 -15.88 -1.97 9.97
CA MET A 30 -16.11 -0.73 9.21
C MET A 30 -17.50 -0.71 8.56
N ALA A 31 -17.90 -1.81 7.92
CA ALA A 31 -19.23 -1.94 7.33
C ALA A 31 -20.34 -1.79 8.40
N LYS A 32 -20.17 -2.39 9.58
CA LYS A 32 -21.08 -2.24 10.71
C LYS A 32 -21.17 -0.80 11.22
N ALA A 33 -20.08 -0.05 11.12
CA ALA A 33 -20.04 1.39 11.45
C ALA A 33 -20.68 2.29 10.37
N GLY A 34 -21.21 1.70 9.28
CA GLY A 34 -21.88 2.43 8.20
C GLY A 34 -20.94 2.89 7.07
N VAL A 35 -19.69 2.45 7.05
CA VAL A 35 -18.77 2.77 5.96
C VAL A 35 -19.00 1.82 4.79
N PRO A 36 -19.20 2.31 3.55
CA PRO A 36 -19.20 1.45 2.37
C PRO A 36 -17.84 0.78 2.16
N VAL A 37 -17.79 -0.53 2.37
CA VAL A 37 -16.57 -1.36 2.28
C VAL A 37 -16.76 -2.42 1.20
N PHE A 38 -15.80 -2.48 0.30
CA PHE A 38 -15.75 -3.43 -0.82
C PHE A 38 -14.43 -4.20 -0.74
N ALA A 39 -14.36 -5.15 0.18
CA ALA A 39 -13.18 -5.97 0.38
C ALA A 39 -13.49 -7.19 1.24
N TRP A 40 -12.92 -8.34 0.88
CA TRP A 40 -12.93 -9.57 1.68
C TRP A 40 -11.65 -10.38 1.46
N LYS A 41 -11.36 -11.29 2.36
CA LYS A 41 -10.21 -12.20 2.20
C LYS A 41 -10.51 -13.27 1.16
N GLY A 42 -9.60 -13.44 0.20
CA GLY A 42 -9.75 -14.47 -0.83
C GLY A 42 -10.50 -14.00 -2.09
N GLU A 43 -10.49 -12.71 -2.37
CA GLU A 43 -10.94 -12.16 -3.66
C GLU A 43 -10.17 -12.78 -4.81
N THR A 44 -10.86 -13.02 -5.94
CA THR A 44 -10.21 -13.20 -7.23
C THR A 44 -9.75 -11.86 -7.80
N GLU A 45 -8.92 -11.87 -8.82
CA GLU A 45 -8.48 -10.66 -9.53
C GLU A 45 -9.68 -9.85 -10.07
N GLU A 46 -10.69 -10.55 -10.64
CA GLU A 46 -11.88 -9.91 -11.17
C GLU A 46 -12.73 -9.27 -10.07
N GLU A 47 -12.89 -9.96 -8.94
CA GLU A 47 -13.62 -9.44 -7.78
C GLU A 47 -12.90 -8.23 -7.19
N TYR A 48 -11.57 -8.27 -7.11
CA TYR A 48 -10.76 -7.14 -6.65
C TYR A 48 -10.96 -5.90 -7.52
N ILE A 49 -10.86 -6.05 -8.85
CA ILE A 49 -11.08 -4.92 -9.77
C ILE A 49 -12.51 -4.38 -9.62
N TRP A 50 -13.51 -5.27 -9.50
CA TRP A 50 -14.88 -4.85 -9.22
C TRP A 50 -14.98 -4.05 -7.91
N CYS A 51 -14.32 -4.50 -6.84
CA CYS A 51 -14.28 -3.80 -5.54
C CYS A 51 -13.66 -2.40 -5.66
N VAL A 52 -12.55 -2.26 -6.39
CA VAL A 52 -11.91 -0.97 -6.66
C VAL A 52 -12.88 -0.06 -7.41
N GLU A 53 -13.57 -0.55 -8.45
CA GLU A 53 -14.56 0.22 -9.21
C GLU A 53 -15.72 0.72 -8.35
N GLN A 54 -16.16 -0.05 -7.34
CA GLN A 54 -17.23 0.38 -6.43
C GLN A 54 -16.84 1.61 -5.59
N THR A 55 -15.56 1.92 -5.49
CA THR A 55 -15.09 3.12 -4.76
C THR A 55 -15.13 4.40 -5.60
N ILE A 56 -15.33 4.29 -6.92
CA ILE A 56 -15.29 5.43 -7.85
C ILE A 56 -16.60 6.23 -7.84
N PHE A 57 -17.74 5.54 -7.75
CA PHE A 57 -19.04 6.19 -7.87
C PHE A 57 -19.89 6.00 -6.60
N TRP A 58 -20.54 7.10 -6.18
CA TRP A 58 -21.57 7.07 -5.14
C TRP A 58 -22.91 6.59 -5.71
N PRO A 59 -23.90 6.19 -4.87
CA PRO A 59 -25.22 5.73 -5.35
C PRO A 59 -25.95 6.71 -6.24
N ASP A 60 -25.71 8.01 -6.09
CA ASP A 60 -26.26 9.09 -6.91
C ASP A 60 -25.45 9.35 -8.20
N GLN A 61 -24.54 8.43 -8.55
CA GLN A 61 -23.63 8.52 -9.69
C GLN A 61 -22.60 9.65 -9.59
N LYS A 62 -22.47 10.29 -8.45
CA LYS A 62 -21.43 11.29 -8.20
C LYS A 62 -20.07 10.61 -8.10
N PRO A 63 -19.07 11.04 -8.89
CA PRO A 63 -17.75 10.42 -8.85
C PRO A 63 -16.94 10.88 -7.63
N LEU A 64 -15.88 10.13 -7.31
CA LEU A 64 -14.88 10.53 -6.34
C LEU A 64 -14.20 11.85 -6.76
N ASN A 65 -13.72 12.62 -5.80
CA ASN A 65 -12.96 13.85 -6.02
C ASN A 65 -11.59 13.89 -5.33
N MET A 66 -11.28 12.88 -4.51
CA MET A 66 -9.99 12.68 -3.86
C MET A 66 -9.65 11.19 -3.85
N ILE A 67 -8.38 10.88 -3.99
CA ILE A 67 -7.86 9.51 -3.94
C ILE A 67 -6.83 9.42 -2.81
N LEU A 68 -6.95 8.38 -2.00
CA LEU A 68 -5.89 7.89 -1.13
C LEU A 68 -5.58 6.47 -1.59
N ASP A 69 -4.40 6.27 -2.14
CA ASP A 69 -4.01 5.02 -2.80
C ASP A 69 -2.79 4.38 -2.13
N ASP A 70 -2.69 3.08 -2.27
CA ASP A 70 -1.58 2.26 -1.78
C ASP A 70 -1.22 1.20 -2.84
N GLY A 71 -0.30 1.55 -3.72
CA GLY A 71 0.13 0.72 -4.84
C GLY A 71 -0.28 1.25 -6.22
N GLY A 72 -1.25 2.17 -6.28
CA GLY A 72 -1.61 2.90 -7.48
C GLY A 72 -2.69 2.25 -8.35
N ASP A 73 -3.36 1.18 -7.90
CA ASP A 73 -4.32 0.45 -8.73
C ASP A 73 -5.58 1.29 -9.03
N LEU A 74 -6.15 1.96 -8.03
CA LEU A 74 -7.27 2.88 -8.25
C LEU A 74 -6.86 4.05 -9.15
N THR A 75 -5.69 4.61 -8.91
CA THR A 75 -5.15 5.72 -9.71
C THR A 75 -4.96 5.31 -11.17
N ASN A 76 -4.40 4.13 -11.42
CA ASN A 76 -4.24 3.59 -12.77
C ASN A 76 -5.59 3.36 -13.44
N LEU A 77 -6.52 2.71 -12.71
CA LEU A 77 -7.85 2.40 -13.22
C LEU A 77 -8.60 3.65 -13.68
N VAL A 78 -8.53 4.73 -12.88
CA VAL A 78 -9.16 6.01 -13.25
C VAL A 78 -8.49 6.61 -14.51
N HIS A 79 -7.17 6.57 -14.62
CA HIS A 79 -6.48 7.10 -15.81
C HIS A 79 -6.77 6.28 -17.08
N GLU A 80 -6.92 4.97 -16.97
CA GLU A 80 -7.10 4.08 -18.11
C GLU A 80 -8.56 3.94 -18.54
N LYS A 81 -9.47 3.80 -17.58
CA LYS A 81 -10.88 3.48 -17.85
C LYS A 81 -11.83 4.67 -17.72
N TYR A 82 -11.48 5.66 -16.90
CA TYR A 82 -12.34 6.81 -16.56
C TYR A 82 -11.60 8.15 -16.69
N PRO A 83 -10.85 8.39 -17.79
CA PRO A 83 -10.05 9.62 -17.92
C PRO A 83 -10.90 10.91 -17.90
N GLU A 84 -12.18 10.82 -18.21
CA GLU A 84 -13.13 11.93 -18.15
C GLU A 84 -13.37 12.43 -16.71
N LEU A 85 -13.06 11.62 -15.68
CA LEU A 85 -13.20 12.01 -14.28
C LEU A 85 -12.03 12.84 -13.77
N LEU A 86 -10.86 12.74 -14.40
CA LEU A 86 -9.61 13.39 -13.95
C LEU A 86 -9.76 14.90 -13.66
N PRO A 87 -10.48 15.70 -14.48
CA PRO A 87 -10.66 17.12 -14.19
C PRO A 87 -11.42 17.42 -12.88
N GLY A 88 -12.20 16.47 -12.37
CA GLY A 88 -12.96 16.59 -11.13
C GLY A 88 -12.21 16.07 -9.91
N ILE A 89 -11.05 15.45 -10.07
CA ILE A 89 -10.25 14.88 -8.99
C ILE A 89 -9.18 15.88 -8.56
N TYR A 90 -9.22 16.32 -7.32
CA TYR A 90 -8.26 17.29 -6.78
C TYR A 90 -6.83 16.72 -6.67
N GLY A 91 -6.71 15.41 -6.43
CA GLY A 91 -5.41 14.76 -6.38
C GLY A 91 -5.43 13.39 -5.72
N VAL A 92 -4.27 12.76 -5.71
CA VAL A 92 -3.99 11.49 -5.04
C VAL A 92 -2.90 11.67 -3.98
N SER A 93 -3.08 11.02 -2.84
CA SER A 93 -2.03 10.77 -1.85
C SER A 93 -1.63 9.31 -1.93
N GLU A 94 -0.37 9.06 -2.32
CA GLU A 94 0.15 7.70 -2.51
C GLU A 94 1.02 7.27 -1.34
N GLU A 95 0.73 6.10 -0.79
CA GLU A 95 1.28 5.59 0.46
C GLU A 95 2.57 4.80 0.26
N THR A 96 2.77 4.12 -0.89
CA THR A 96 3.81 3.09 -0.98
C THR A 96 4.77 3.28 -2.17
N THR A 97 5.97 2.72 -2.06
CA THR A 97 7.05 2.82 -3.05
C THR A 97 6.61 2.40 -4.45
N THR A 98 5.84 1.32 -4.59
CA THR A 98 5.39 0.82 -5.88
C THR A 98 4.48 1.82 -6.58
N GLY A 99 3.51 2.39 -5.85
CA GLY A 99 2.61 3.41 -6.41
C GLY A 99 3.33 4.71 -6.74
N VAL A 100 4.21 5.17 -5.86
CA VAL A 100 5.06 6.36 -6.13
C VAL A 100 5.90 6.17 -7.40
N HIS A 101 6.52 4.99 -7.56
CA HIS A 101 7.28 4.68 -8.76
C HIS A 101 6.42 4.70 -10.03
N ASN A 102 5.19 4.22 -9.94
CA ASN A 102 4.22 4.29 -11.02
C ASN A 102 3.83 5.73 -11.36
N LEU A 103 3.56 6.56 -10.35
CA LEU A 103 3.27 7.99 -10.55
C LEU A 103 4.41 8.73 -11.26
N TYR A 104 5.66 8.46 -10.88
CA TYR A 104 6.83 9.03 -11.58
C TYR A 104 6.93 8.56 -13.03
N LYS A 105 6.61 7.30 -13.34
CA LYS A 105 6.55 6.81 -14.74
C LYS A 105 5.46 7.53 -15.53
N MET A 106 4.27 7.69 -14.94
CA MET A 106 3.17 8.43 -15.57
C MET A 106 3.54 9.90 -15.80
N GLN A 107 4.16 10.55 -14.82
CA GLN A 107 4.64 11.94 -14.96
C GLN A 107 5.67 12.05 -16.08
N LYS A 108 6.67 11.18 -16.11
CA LYS A 108 7.73 11.18 -17.13
C LYS A 108 7.18 10.94 -18.55
N SER A 109 6.13 10.14 -18.67
CA SER A 109 5.47 9.88 -19.95
C SER A 109 4.40 10.92 -20.34
N GLY A 110 4.15 11.92 -19.49
CA GLY A 110 3.11 12.93 -19.70
C GLY A 110 1.68 12.42 -19.55
N LYS A 111 1.50 11.26 -18.92
CA LYS A 111 0.19 10.62 -18.72
C LYS A 111 -0.48 10.95 -17.39
N LEU A 112 0.26 11.50 -16.43
CA LEU A 112 -0.30 11.86 -15.13
C LEU A 112 -1.24 13.06 -15.27
N GLY A 113 -2.54 12.83 -15.12
CA GLY A 113 -3.59 13.80 -15.35
C GLY A 113 -4.12 14.51 -14.10
N LEU A 114 -3.49 14.29 -12.93
CA LEU A 114 -3.91 14.88 -11.66
C LEU A 114 -2.70 15.22 -10.77
N ALA A 115 -2.94 16.02 -9.73
CA ALA A 115 -1.93 16.31 -8.72
C ALA A 115 -1.67 15.05 -7.87
N ALA A 116 -0.40 14.74 -7.60
CA ALA A 116 -0.02 13.58 -6.81
C ALA A 116 0.93 13.97 -5.67
N ILE A 117 0.65 13.47 -4.48
CA ILE A 117 1.47 13.66 -3.27
C ILE A 117 2.12 12.33 -2.90
N ASN A 118 3.45 12.31 -2.91
CA ASN A 118 4.25 11.20 -2.44
C ASN A 118 4.32 11.23 -0.90
N VAL A 119 3.46 10.48 -0.23
CA VAL A 119 3.46 10.33 1.23
C VAL A 119 4.54 9.35 1.67
N ASN A 120 4.84 8.34 0.83
CA ASN A 120 5.81 7.29 1.15
C ASN A 120 7.18 7.85 1.54
N ASP A 121 7.68 8.85 0.82
CA ASP A 121 9.02 9.40 1.03
C ASP A 121 9.05 10.54 2.06
N SER A 122 7.93 10.85 2.69
CA SER A 122 7.93 11.67 3.90
C SER A 122 8.79 11.02 4.98
N VAL A 123 9.63 11.81 5.65
CA VAL A 123 10.50 11.33 6.73
C VAL A 123 9.68 10.65 7.83
N THR A 124 8.52 11.20 8.14
CA THR A 124 7.62 10.65 9.17
C THR A 124 6.88 9.38 8.71
N LYS A 125 6.95 9.00 7.43
CA LYS A 125 6.40 7.74 6.91
C LYS A 125 7.51 6.72 6.69
N SER A 126 8.41 6.93 5.74
CA SER A 126 9.38 5.91 5.31
C SER A 126 10.38 5.50 6.40
N LYS A 127 10.84 6.45 7.21
CA LYS A 127 11.80 6.18 8.30
C LYS A 127 11.15 5.54 9.53
N PHE A 128 9.83 5.44 9.57
CA PHE A 128 9.07 4.82 10.64
C PHE A 128 8.33 3.59 10.14
N ASP A 129 7.31 3.74 9.30
CA ASP A 129 6.49 2.61 8.86
C ASP A 129 7.29 1.61 8.01
N ASN A 130 7.99 2.06 6.97
CA ASN A 130 8.74 1.15 6.10
C ASN A 130 9.85 0.42 6.88
N LEU A 131 10.50 1.09 7.81
CA LEU A 131 11.59 0.52 8.61
C LEU A 131 11.04 -0.34 9.77
N TYR A 132 10.31 0.26 10.70
CA TYR A 132 9.87 -0.41 11.92
C TYR A 132 8.67 -1.31 11.70
N GLY A 133 7.75 -0.93 10.81
CA GLY A 133 6.61 -1.75 10.44
C GLY A 133 7.03 -3.06 9.78
N CYS A 134 7.97 -3.00 8.83
CA CYS A 134 8.49 -4.21 8.19
C CYS A 134 9.41 -5.02 9.10
N ARG A 135 10.12 -4.37 10.04
CA ARG A 135 10.87 -5.09 11.08
C ARG A 135 9.96 -5.95 11.95
N GLU A 136 8.76 -5.45 12.27
CA GLU A 136 7.77 -6.21 13.04
C GLU A 136 7.07 -7.26 12.18
N SER A 137 6.58 -6.89 11.00
CA SER A 137 5.66 -7.71 10.22
C SER A 137 6.33 -8.83 9.41
N LEU A 138 7.60 -8.68 8.98
CA LEU A 138 8.25 -9.68 8.12
C LEU A 138 8.34 -11.05 8.80
N VAL A 139 8.91 -11.09 10.00
CA VAL A 139 9.12 -12.35 10.72
C VAL A 139 7.80 -12.95 11.18
N ASP A 140 6.84 -12.11 11.60
CA ASP A 140 5.48 -12.56 11.92
C ASP A 140 4.82 -13.22 10.72
N GLY A 141 4.88 -12.58 9.53
CA GLY A 141 4.35 -13.14 8.29
C GLY A 141 5.00 -14.46 7.90
N ILE A 142 6.33 -14.57 7.95
CA ILE A 142 7.06 -15.82 7.66
C ILE A 142 6.62 -16.94 8.59
N LYS A 143 6.54 -16.67 9.90
CA LYS A 143 6.14 -17.67 10.90
C LYS A 143 4.70 -18.13 10.71
N ARG A 144 3.78 -17.22 10.44
CA ARG A 144 2.37 -17.56 10.17
C ARG A 144 2.22 -18.40 8.91
N ALA A 145 3.01 -18.10 7.87
CA ALA A 145 2.91 -18.80 6.59
C ALA A 145 3.59 -20.18 6.59
N THR A 146 4.62 -20.39 7.39
CA THR A 146 5.52 -21.53 7.23
C THR A 146 5.68 -22.41 8.47
N ASP A 147 5.36 -21.89 9.64
CA ASP A 147 5.56 -22.56 10.96
C ASP A 147 7.01 -23.05 11.18
N VAL A 148 8.00 -22.41 10.56
CA VAL A 148 9.40 -22.80 10.67
C VAL A 148 10.17 -21.98 11.70
N MET A 149 11.15 -22.63 12.36
CA MET A 149 12.14 -21.95 13.18
C MET A 149 13.14 -21.21 12.30
N LEU A 150 13.34 -19.92 12.57
CA LEU A 150 14.25 -19.05 11.81
C LEU A 150 15.71 -19.16 12.25
N ALA A 151 15.95 -19.41 13.54
CA ALA A 151 17.29 -19.50 14.09
C ALA A 151 18.16 -20.52 13.35
N GLY A 152 19.39 -20.13 13.04
CA GLY A 152 20.37 -20.96 12.32
C GLY A 152 20.18 -21.04 10.80
N LYS A 153 19.11 -20.46 10.24
CA LYS A 153 18.89 -20.43 8.80
C LYS A 153 19.65 -19.28 8.15
N THR A 154 19.99 -19.45 6.87
CA THR A 154 20.51 -18.36 6.03
C THR A 154 19.34 -17.70 5.31
N ALA A 155 19.24 -16.39 5.45
CA ALA A 155 18.26 -15.55 4.78
C ALA A 155 18.96 -14.58 3.83
N ILE A 156 18.41 -14.42 2.62
CA ILE A 156 18.88 -13.43 1.64
C ILE A 156 17.84 -12.29 1.64
N CYS A 157 18.29 -11.07 1.91
CA CYS A 157 17.51 -9.87 1.80
C CYS A 157 17.93 -9.10 0.55
N ALA A 158 17.07 -9.08 -0.46
CA ALA A 158 17.30 -8.36 -1.70
C ALA A 158 16.79 -6.92 -1.57
N GLY A 159 17.71 -5.97 -1.49
CA GLY A 159 17.46 -4.56 -1.23
C GLY A 159 17.73 -4.18 0.24
N PHE A 160 18.34 -3.00 0.45
CA PHE A 160 18.66 -2.46 1.78
C PHE A 160 18.20 -1.00 1.94
N GLY A 161 17.06 -0.67 1.31
CA GLY A 161 16.27 0.53 1.62
C GLY A 161 15.63 0.41 3.01
N ASP A 162 14.67 1.27 3.32
CA ASP A 162 14.05 1.27 4.66
C ASP A 162 13.40 -0.07 5.01
N VAL A 163 12.66 -0.67 4.07
CA VAL A 163 12.05 -2.01 4.23
C VAL A 163 13.12 -3.08 4.44
N GLY A 164 14.15 -3.11 3.60
CA GLY A 164 15.24 -4.07 3.68
C GLY A 164 16.03 -3.98 4.98
N LYS A 165 16.29 -2.77 5.46
CA LYS A 165 16.97 -2.52 6.74
C LYS A 165 16.16 -3.10 7.91
N GLY A 166 14.87 -2.79 7.99
CA GLY A 166 13.98 -3.34 9.01
C GLY A 166 13.91 -4.86 8.96
N SER A 167 13.73 -5.40 7.76
CA SER A 167 13.66 -6.83 7.51
C SER A 167 14.94 -7.57 7.93
N ALA A 168 16.10 -7.08 7.51
CA ALA A 168 17.39 -7.67 7.86
C ALA A 168 17.67 -7.62 9.36
N MET A 169 17.33 -6.51 10.03
CA MET A 169 17.44 -6.39 11.48
C MET A 169 16.62 -7.43 12.23
N SER A 170 15.38 -7.62 11.82
CA SER A 170 14.46 -8.58 12.41
C SER A 170 14.97 -10.02 12.21
N LEU A 171 15.33 -10.41 10.99
CA LEU A 171 15.89 -11.73 10.69
C LEU A 171 17.15 -12.04 11.51
N LYS A 172 18.05 -11.05 11.61
CA LYS A 172 19.28 -11.18 12.44
C LYS A 172 18.94 -11.36 13.92
N ALA A 173 17.97 -10.60 14.44
CA ALA A 173 17.53 -10.70 15.84
C ALA A 173 16.93 -12.09 16.16
N PHE A 174 16.29 -12.73 15.19
CA PHE A 174 15.78 -14.10 15.31
C PHE A 174 16.83 -15.19 15.05
N GLY A 175 18.10 -14.82 14.92
CA GLY A 175 19.21 -15.77 14.82
C GLY A 175 19.48 -16.29 13.40
N CYS A 176 18.99 -15.64 12.38
CA CYS A 176 19.38 -15.92 11.00
C CYS A 176 20.79 -15.41 10.70
N ARG A 177 21.50 -16.13 9.82
CA ARG A 177 22.60 -15.56 9.05
C ARG A 177 22.03 -14.77 7.88
N VAL A 178 22.10 -13.44 7.94
CA VAL A 178 21.52 -12.55 6.92
C VAL A 178 22.61 -12.17 5.90
N ILE A 179 22.26 -12.34 4.62
CA ILE A 179 23.03 -11.86 3.47
C ILE A 179 22.17 -10.80 2.78
N VAL A 180 22.77 -9.64 2.52
CA VAL A 180 22.09 -8.53 1.84
C VAL A 180 22.66 -8.36 0.44
N THR A 181 21.79 -8.08 -0.53
CA THR A 181 22.17 -7.58 -1.85
C THR A 181 21.57 -6.20 -2.06
N GLU A 182 22.35 -5.27 -2.64
CA GLU A 182 21.88 -3.90 -2.85
C GLU A 182 22.53 -3.32 -4.11
N ILE A 183 21.77 -2.49 -4.84
CA ILE A 183 22.25 -1.80 -6.05
C ILE A 183 22.57 -0.33 -5.79
N ASP A 184 21.94 0.29 -4.79
CA ASP A 184 22.25 1.65 -4.38
C ASP A 184 23.56 1.67 -3.57
N PRO A 185 24.60 2.38 -4.03
CA PRO A 185 25.90 2.38 -3.34
C PRO A 185 25.84 3.00 -1.94
N ILE A 186 24.93 3.93 -1.68
CA ILE A 186 24.77 4.55 -0.35
C ILE A 186 24.18 3.53 0.62
N ASN A 187 23.13 2.84 0.21
CA ASN A 187 22.54 1.77 1.03
C ASN A 187 23.52 0.60 1.22
N ALA A 188 24.29 0.25 0.19
CA ALA A 188 25.28 -0.81 0.28
C ALA A 188 26.41 -0.50 1.30
N LEU A 189 26.78 0.78 1.46
CA LEU A 189 27.74 1.21 2.48
C LEU A 189 27.22 1.13 3.92
N GLN A 190 25.91 0.95 4.09
CA GLN A 190 25.26 0.90 5.41
C GLN A 190 25.02 -0.54 5.92
N VAL A 191 25.39 -1.56 5.14
CA VAL A 191 25.22 -2.99 5.48
C VAL A 191 26.14 -3.47 6.60
#